data_42222f7e0ff9319f80e9b8b8bdf34139
#
_entry.id   42222f7e0ff9319f80e9b8b8bdf34139
#
_cell.length_a   1.000
_cell.length_b   1.000
_cell.length_c   1.000
_cell.angle_alpha   90.00
_cell.angle_beta   90.00
_cell.angle_gamma   90.00
#
_symmetry.space_group_name_H-M   'P 1'
#
loop_
_entity.id
_entity.type
_entity.pdbx_description
1 polymer ?
#
loop_
_entity_poly.entity_id
_entity_poly.type
_entity_poly.pdbx_seq_one_letter_code
_entity_poly.pdbx_strand_id
1 'polypeptide(L)'
;KSGAGGSVSFEQTLHSQPFFVQGDWDKVEGAAEGRGISVLMEKGMGAEERKHAEAMIAFTGAARAFFAGMFGPAPDVPLRLVAVRRGAGFSDGGTVLIDADALRLPKIDAATAMSVAEDVARLWIGGQAPVRGEGSGVLRDALVRYLATQFLEKQFGREAVQSELYRERIAYAAVAQRDGPLSRASQLDSTYFGSVPNRGAMFWRLVERKLGRDAFVGVLKEATQSGKTDQGGLTLAGLRQALAARGGESLKSLMEQQLDQAVDTDLMVGLPVQRGADWVSALRNIGSIDVTVTVAATTDTGQIVTAEATVPAKNFGEAVFKTPAKIVRVEVDPEKFYPQMDYGNDVVPRAKDLPDALNEATLQLGGQDFVKAEATARAMLNVAPRFQEARILLARALLGQNKLDEAEKLFRSALEEGLPFPATLAWANIGLGEIAMKRNQPAEAAKRFGAAVVASRDYPSSLAARLARIRAEAAANSAPAVDPAVQSFANQLSQALVSNRKPDLEARIVSGELVRFINGSIGTETWDTKVVRTEQLNANLIAADVQIQLKKLGTAGSGTAVFLIARTPTGLKLSGIDLFEVR
;
A
#
# COMPACT_ATOMS: atom_id res chain seq x y z
N LYS A 1 -13.13 -31.81 4.41
CA LYS A 1 -13.29 -33.27 4.61
C LYS A 1 -12.99 -33.96 3.28
N SER A 2 -12.05 -34.91 3.25
CA SER A 2 -11.75 -35.73 2.07
C SER A 2 -12.75 -36.88 1.98
N GLY A 3 -13.40 -37.02 0.84
CA GLY A 3 -14.36 -38.10 0.54
C GLY A 3 -13.72 -39.25 -0.25
N ALA A 4 -14.38 -40.40 -0.30
CA ALA A 4 -13.95 -41.51 -1.14
C ALA A 4 -14.01 -41.08 -2.62
N GLY A 5 -12.95 -41.39 -3.40
CA GLY A 5 -12.88 -41.04 -4.82
C GLY A 5 -12.18 -39.70 -5.12
N GLY A 6 -11.40 -39.12 -4.17
CA GLY A 6 -10.62 -37.90 -4.40
C GLY A 6 -11.42 -36.59 -4.34
N SER A 7 -12.68 -36.62 -3.90
CA SER A 7 -13.48 -35.41 -3.67
C SER A 7 -13.09 -34.74 -2.35
N VAL A 8 -13.02 -33.40 -2.34
CA VAL A 8 -12.80 -32.59 -1.14
C VAL A 8 -14.01 -31.72 -0.91
N SER A 9 -14.60 -31.81 0.29
CA SER A 9 -15.75 -31.02 0.70
C SER A 9 -15.31 -29.88 1.60
N PHE A 10 -15.76 -28.68 1.30
CA PHE A 10 -15.51 -27.49 2.11
C PHE A 10 -16.84 -27.00 2.69
N GLU A 11 -16.79 -26.54 3.94
CA GLU A 11 -17.93 -25.97 4.64
C GLU A 11 -17.49 -24.61 5.19
N GLN A 12 -18.27 -23.57 4.92
CA GLN A 12 -18.01 -22.21 5.33
C GLN A 12 -19.23 -21.64 6.02
N THR A 13 -19.03 -21.06 7.21
CA THR A 13 -20.08 -20.44 8.03
C THR A 13 -20.19 -18.92 7.81
N LEU A 14 -19.20 -18.30 7.19
CA LEU A 14 -19.23 -16.88 6.83
C LEU A 14 -19.79 -16.70 5.42
N HIS A 15 -20.38 -15.54 5.19
CA HIS A 15 -20.69 -15.10 3.83
C HIS A 15 -19.39 -14.79 3.09
N SER A 16 -19.06 -15.63 2.11
CA SER A 16 -17.87 -15.48 1.26
C SER A 16 -18.14 -16.09 -0.11
N GLN A 17 -17.36 -15.66 -1.10
CA GLN A 17 -17.36 -16.30 -2.40
C GLN A 17 -16.46 -17.54 -2.37
N PRO A 18 -16.87 -18.67 -2.97
CA PRO A 18 -16.01 -19.84 -3.03
C PRO A 18 -14.82 -19.57 -3.93
N PHE A 19 -13.63 -19.81 -3.42
CA PHE A 19 -12.39 -19.80 -4.19
C PHE A 19 -11.49 -20.92 -3.70
N PHE A 20 -10.48 -21.27 -4.47
CA PHE A 20 -9.46 -22.23 -4.06
C PHE A 20 -8.07 -21.72 -4.43
N VAL A 21 -7.11 -22.09 -3.60
CA VAL A 21 -5.69 -21.87 -3.85
C VAL A 21 -5.01 -23.22 -3.75
N GLN A 22 -4.22 -23.55 -4.76
CA GLN A 22 -3.46 -24.79 -4.79
C GLN A 22 -1.97 -24.50 -4.81
N GLY A 23 -1.23 -25.17 -3.96
CA GLY A 23 0.22 -25.03 -3.85
C GLY A 23 0.80 -26.04 -2.87
N ASP A 24 2.10 -25.96 -2.70
CA ASP A 24 2.86 -26.80 -1.76
C ASP A 24 3.42 -25.88 -0.66
N TRP A 25 2.84 -25.94 0.51
CA TRP A 25 3.17 -25.07 1.63
C TRP A 25 3.58 -25.84 2.88
N ASP A 26 4.49 -25.23 3.62
CA ASP A 26 4.71 -25.57 5.02
C ASP A 26 3.77 -24.73 5.89
N LYS A 27 3.10 -25.38 6.86
CA LYS A 27 2.13 -24.72 7.73
C LYS A 27 2.77 -24.35 9.06
N VAL A 28 2.58 -23.08 9.47
CA VAL A 28 2.85 -22.59 10.82
C VAL A 28 1.52 -22.31 11.50
N GLU A 29 1.29 -22.95 12.66
CA GLU A 29 0.05 -22.78 13.41
C GLU A 29 0.26 -21.92 14.65
N GLY A 30 -0.71 -21.06 14.93
CA GLY A 30 -0.69 -20.23 16.12
C GLY A 30 -1.11 -20.97 17.39
N ALA A 31 -0.43 -20.65 18.47
CA ALA A 31 -0.77 -21.08 19.83
C ALA A 31 -1.38 -19.93 20.64
N ALA A 32 -1.97 -20.22 21.78
CA ALA A 32 -2.57 -19.23 22.68
C ALA A 32 -3.52 -18.25 21.97
N GLU A 33 -3.20 -16.95 21.95
CA GLU A 33 -3.98 -15.90 21.27
C GLU A 33 -4.03 -16.08 19.76
N GLY A 34 -3.04 -16.76 19.18
CA GLY A 34 -2.99 -17.12 17.76
C GLY A 34 -3.79 -18.38 17.39
N ARG A 35 -4.46 -19.05 18.34
CA ARG A 35 -5.21 -20.28 18.07
C ARG A 35 -6.24 -20.07 16.93
N GLY A 36 -6.26 -21.01 15.97
CA GLY A 36 -7.11 -20.94 14.78
C GLY A 36 -6.56 -20.04 13.68
N ILE A 37 -5.36 -19.47 13.87
CA ILE A 37 -4.64 -18.69 12.84
C ILE A 37 -3.48 -19.53 12.34
N SER A 38 -3.25 -19.52 11.03
CA SER A 38 -2.11 -20.20 10.42
C SER A 38 -1.52 -19.39 9.28
N VAL A 39 -0.21 -19.56 9.08
CA VAL A 39 0.51 -19.07 7.90
C VAL A 39 0.91 -20.28 7.07
N LEU A 40 0.53 -20.26 5.80
CA LEU A 40 0.96 -21.22 4.78
C LEU A 40 2.12 -20.57 4.02
N MET A 41 3.34 -20.93 4.40
CA MET A 41 4.58 -20.41 3.80
C MET A 41 5.07 -21.32 2.69
N GLU A 42 5.78 -20.76 1.71
CA GLU A 42 6.36 -21.57 0.63
C GLU A 42 7.29 -22.65 1.20
N LYS A 43 7.20 -23.85 0.63
CA LYS A 43 8.01 -25.00 1.08
C LYS A 43 9.50 -24.74 0.92
N GLY A 44 10.24 -25.03 1.98
CA GLY A 44 11.69 -24.84 2.00
C GLY A 44 12.16 -23.46 2.44
N MET A 45 11.26 -22.61 2.93
CA MET A 45 11.63 -21.39 3.66
C MET A 45 12.32 -21.74 4.99
N GLY A 46 13.22 -20.85 5.45
CA GLY A 46 14.10 -21.10 6.58
C GLY A 46 13.50 -20.73 7.95
N ALA A 47 14.37 -20.74 8.98
CA ALA A 47 13.99 -20.45 10.35
C ALA A 47 13.61 -18.97 10.57
N GLU A 48 14.21 -18.04 9.82
CA GLU A 48 13.90 -16.62 9.95
C GLU A 48 12.50 -16.31 9.38
N GLU A 49 12.16 -16.87 8.21
CA GLU A 49 10.82 -16.75 7.64
C GLU A 49 9.76 -17.38 8.53
N ARG A 50 10.09 -18.45 9.25
CA ARG A 50 9.19 -19.04 10.25
C ARG A 50 8.93 -18.10 11.42
N LYS A 51 9.96 -17.41 11.93
CA LYS A 51 9.78 -16.37 12.98
C LYS A 51 8.90 -15.24 12.49
N HIS A 52 9.06 -14.80 11.24
CA HIS A 52 8.21 -13.76 10.67
C HIS A 52 6.76 -14.26 10.49
N ALA A 53 6.55 -15.52 10.12
CA ALA A 53 5.23 -16.13 10.10
C ALA A 53 4.59 -16.17 11.49
N GLU A 54 5.33 -16.49 12.54
CA GLU A 54 4.86 -16.44 13.94
C GLU A 54 4.51 -15.01 14.36
N ALA A 55 5.31 -14.01 13.96
CA ALA A 55 5.02 -12.61 14.19
C ALA A 55 3.74 -12.15 13.47
N MET A 56 3.50 -12.61 12.24
CA MET A 56 2.25 -12.36 11.51
C MET A 56 1.04 -13.02 12.17
N ILE A 57 1.18 -14.22 12.72
CA ILE A 57 0.12 -14.87 13.50
C ILE A 57 -0.21 -14.02 14.74
N ALA A 58 0.81 -13.56 15.47
CA ALA A 58 0.61 -12.71 16.65
C ALA A 58 -0.09 -11.39 16.28
N PHE A 59 0.32 -10.75 15.18
CA PHE A 59 -0.31 -9.54 14.65
C PHE A 59 -1.79 -9.78 14.28
N THR A 60 -2.08 -10.88 13.59
CA THR A 60 -3.45 -11.28 13.21
C THR A 60 -4.30 -11.57 14.44
N GLY A 61 -3.73 -12.20 15.47
CA GLY A 61 -4.37 -12.42 16.76
C GLY A 61 -4.72 -11.12 17.47
N ALA A 62 -3.79 -10.16 17.50
CA ALA A 62 -4.02 -8.83 18.06
C ALA A 62 -5.13 -8.08 17.31
N ALA A 63 -5.17 -8.16 15.97
CA ALA A 63 -6.25 -7.58 15.19
C ALA A 63 -7.60 -8.21 15.52
N ARG A 64 -7.67 -9.54 15.62
CA ARG A 64 -8.87 -10.29 16.00
C ARG A 64 -9.35 -9.89 17.40
N ALA A 65 -8.46 -9.76 18.37
CA ALA A 65 -8.80 -9.33 19.72
C ALA A 65 -9.31 -7.89 19.76
N PHE A 66 -8.70 -6.99 18.98
CA PHE A 66 -9.13 -5.59 18.87
C PHE A 66 -10.56 -5.48 18.35
N PHE A 67 -10.88 -6.15 17.23
CA PHE A 67 -12.23 -6.12 16.68
C PHE A 67 -13.25 -6.91 17.51
N ALA A 68 -12.84 -7.98 18.19
CA ALA A 68 -13.70 -8.66 19.15
C ALA A 68 -14.09 -7.74 20.32
N GLY A 69 -13.21 -6.86 20.77
CA GLY A 69 -13.53 -5.81 21.74
C GLY A 69 -14.60 -4.83 21.26
N MET A 70 -14.61 -4.53 19.95
CA MET A 70 -15.62 -3.64 19.35
C MET A 70 -16.96 -4.33 19.08
N PHE A 71 -16.94 -5.51 18.44
CA PHE A 71 -18.12 -6.12 17.83
C PHE A 71 -18.64 -7.35 18.59
N GLY A 72 -17.93 -7.79 19.64
CA GLY A 72 -18.21 -9.04 20.35
C GLY A 72 -17.42 -10.23 19.81
N PRO A 73 -17.67 -11.45 20.31
CA PRO A 73 -16.86 -12.62 20.02
C PRO A 73 -16.60 -12.82 18.53
N ALA A 74 -15.34 -13.15 18.21
CA ALA A 74 -14.97 -13.48 16.84
C ALA A 74 -15.71 -14.75 16.37
N PRO A 75 -16.07 -14.83 15.08
CA PRO A 75 -16.58 -16.06 14.51
C PRO A 75 -15.56 -17.20 14.64
N ASP A 76 -16.05 -18.40 14.91
CA ASP A 76 -15.19 -19.59 14.99
C ASP A 76 -14.87 -20.10 13.57
N VAL A 77 -13.98 -19.38 12.91
CA VAL A 77 -13.49 -19.74 11.59
C VAL A 77 -11.95 -19.66 11.58
N PRO A 78 -11.30 -20.56 10.85
CA PRO A 78 -9.86 -20.50 10.74
C PRO A 78 -9.42 -19.30 9.88
N LEU A 79 -8.44 -18.56 10.42
CA LEU A 79 -7.75 -17.51 9.68
C LEU A 79 -6.48 -18.06 9.02
N ARG A 80 -6.30 -17.81 7.74
CA ARG A 80 -5.18 -18.32 6.97
C ARG A 80 -4.51 -17.20 6.20
N LEU A 81 -3.22 -17.02 6.43
CA LEU A 81 -2.38 -16.19 5.58
C LEU A 81 -1.62 -17.12 4.64
N VAL A 82 -1.85 -16.99 3.35
CA VAL A 82 -1.27 -17.87 2.33
C VAL A 82 -0.23 -17.09 1.55
N ALA A 83 1.03 -17.49 1.67
CA ALA A 83 2.12 -16.89 0.92
C ALA A 83 2.04 -17.29 -0.56
N VAL A 84 1.91 -16.30 -1.44
CA VAL A 84 1.80 -16.49 -2.89
C VAL A 84 2.74 -15.55 -3.63
N ARG A 85 3.19 -15.96 -4.81
CA ARG A 85 4.02 -15.12 -5.69
C ARG A 85 3.22 -14.19 -6.59
N ARG A 86 1.94 -14.51 -6.78
CA ARG A 86 0.99 -13.70 -7.58
C ARG A 86 -0.37 -13.73 -6.94
N GLY A 87 -1.12 -12.65 -7.08
CA GLY A 87 -2.46 -12.50 -6.52
C GLY A 87 -2.46 -12.14 -5.03
N ALA A 88 -1.32 -11.71 -4.48
CA ALA A 88 -1.30 -11.12 -3.13
C ALA A 88 -2.23 -9.91 -3.04
N GLY A 89 -2.80 -9.69 -1.84
CA GLY A 89 -3.78 -8.64 -1.59
C GLY A 89 -5.24 -9.07 -1.77
N PHE A 90 -5.50 -10.26 -2.30
CA PHE A 90 -6.86 -10.83 -2.26
C PHE A 90 -7.15 -11.41 -0.87
N SER A 91 -8.35 -11.16 -0.37
CA SER A 91 -8.83 -11.76 0.87
C SER A 91 -10.33 -12.02 0.84
N ASP A 92 -10.76 -13.15 1.37
CA ASP A 92 -12.15 -13.47 1.63
C ASP A 92 -12.28 -14.63 2.62
N GLY A 93 -13.37 -14.64 3.38
CA GLY A 93 -13.74 -15.75 4.26
C GLY A 93 -12.68 -16.17 5.27
N GLY A 94 -11.86 -15.25 5.76
CA GLY A 94 -10.76 -15.52 6.70
C GLY A 94 -9.49 -16.06 6.04
N THR A 95 -9.36 -15.96 4.72
CA THR A 95 -8.13 -16.30 4.01
C THR A 95 -7.56 -15.06 3.30
N VAL A 96 -6.33 -14.72 3.60
CA VAL A 96 -5.58 -13.59 3.01
C VAL A 96 -4.44 -14.12 2.17
N LEU A 97 -4.35 -13.72 0.92
CA LEU A 97 -3.20 -14.00 0.08
C LEU A 97 -2.16 -12.90 0.31
N ILE A 98 -1.05 -13.25 0.94
CA ILE A 98 0.09 -12.35 1.19
C ILE A 98 1.21 -12.61 0.20
N ASP A 99 2.00 -11.58 -0.09
CA ASP A 99 3.21 -11.75 -0.89
C ASP A 99 4.21 -12.67 -0.16
N ALA A 100 4.74 -13.67 -0.84
CA ALA A 100 5.68 -14.62 -0.24
C ALA A 100 6.93 -13.93 0.32
N ASP A 101 7.39 -12.84 -0.32
CA ASP A 101 8.54 -12.08 0.15
C ASP A 101 8.24 -11.22 1.38
N ALA A 102 6.95 -11.02 1.75
CA ALA A 102 6.59 -10.37 3.01
C ALA A 102 7.12 -11.16 4.24
N LEU A 103 7.23 -12.50 4.12
CA LEU A 103 7.83 -13.34 5.15
C LEU A 103 9.36 -13.21 5.26
N ARG A 104 10.01 -12.57 4.30
CA ARG A 104 11.46 -12.31 4.27
C ARG A 104 11.81 -10.91 4.78
N LEU A 105 10.82 -10.06 5.00
CA LEU A 105 11.04 -8.73 5.56
C LEU A 105 11.28 -8.84 7.07
N PRO A 106 12.17 -7.99 7.64
CA PRO A 106 12.51 -8.04 9.06
C PRO A 106 11.34 -7.64 9.99
N LYS A 107 10.30 -7.04 9.44
CA LYS A 107 9.06 -6.65 10.12
C LYS A 107 7.91 -6.58 9.12
N ILE A 108 6.69 -6.64 9.62
CA ILE A 108 5.49 -6.50 8.79
C ILE A 108 5.50 -5.13 8.10
N ASP A 109 5.25 -5.12 6.80
CA ASP A 109 5.12 -3.89 6.03
C ASP A 109 3.68 -3.35 6.05
N ALA A 110 3.53 -2.05 5.72
CA ALA A 110 2.25 -1.36 5.80
C ALA A 110 1.16 -1.97 4.91
N ALA A 111 1.51 -2.43 3.70
CA ALA A 111 0.54 -3.03 2.78
C ALA A 111 0.02 -4.38 3.31
N THR A 112 0.93 -5.23 3.78
CA THR A 112 0.57 -6.53 4.39
C THR A 112 -0.22 -6.31 5.69
N ALA A 113 0.20 -5.39 6.56
CA ALA A 113 -0.49 -5.08 7.80
C ALA A 113 -1.92 -4.58 7.56
N MET A 114 -2.10 -3.67 6.59
CA MET A 114 -3.42 -3.15 6.21
C MET A 114 -4.32 -4.28 5.67
N SER A 115 -3.81 -5.08 4.72
CA SER A 115 -4.55 -6.19 4.12
C SER A 115 -5.03 -7.20 5.16
N VAL A 116 -4.16 -7.58 6.10
CA VAL A 116 -4.50 -8.51 7.18
C VAL A 116 -5.53 -7.89 8.13
N ALA A 117 -5.35 -6.63 8.53
CA ALA A 117 -6.29 -5.94 9.42
C ALA A 117 -7.68 -5.78 8.79
N GLU A 118 -7.74 -5.45 7.49
CA GLU A 118 -8.99 -5.38 6.74
C GLU A 118 -9.71 -6.72 6.70
N ASP A 119 -9.00 -7.83 6.40
CA ASP A 119 -9.61 -9.15 6.34
C ASP A 119 -10.15 -9.60 7.70
N VAL A 120 -9.39 -9.33 8.77
CA VAL A 120 -9.87 -9.62 10.13
C VAL A 120 -11.12 -8.80 10.47
N ALA A 121 -11.21 -7.52 10.08
CA ALA A 121 -12.42 -6.72 10.25
C ALA A 121 -13.61 -7.28 9.47
N ARG A 122 -13.35 -7.82 8.26
CA ARG A 122 -14.35 -8.47 7.41
C ARG A 122 -14.98 -9.72 8.03
N LEU A 123 -14.41 -10.31 9.06
CA LEU A 123 -15.06 -11.40 9.79
C LEU A 123 -16.42 -10.99 10.37
N TRP A 124 -16.54 -9.74 10.81
CA TRP A 124 -17.80 -9.17 11.30
C TRP A 124 -18.56 -8.45 10.21
N ILE A 125 -17.89 -7.55 9.46
CA ILE A 125 -18.48 -6.72 8.41
C ILE A 125 -18.42 -7.46 7.07
N GLY A 126 -19.50 -8.08 6.64
CA GLY A 126 -19.56 -8.89 5.43
C GLY A 126 -19.56 -10.39 5.70
N GLY A 127 -18.77 -10.87 6.67
CA GLY A 127 -18.69 -12.29 7.03
C GLY A 127 -19.84 -12.75 7.92
N GLN A 128 -19.92 -12.27 9.16
CA GLN A 128 -21.05 -12.59 10.05
C GLN A 128 -22.32 -11.80 9.68
N ALA A 129 -22.18 -10.51 9.41
CA ALA A 129 -23.25 -9.63 8.95
C ALA A 129 -23.06 -9.36 7.45
N PRO A 130 -23.76 -10.08 6.56
CA PRO A 130 -23.59 -9.91 5.12
C PRO A 130 -23.96 -8.48 4.70
N VAL A 131 -23.06 -7.84 3.98
CA VAL A 131 -23.28 -6.48 3.45
C VAL A 131 -24.10 -6.58 2.17
N ARG A 132 -25.20 -5.83 2.11
CA ARG A 132 -26.15 -5.85 1.00
C ARG A 132 -26.62 -4.46 0.60
N GLY A 133 -27.20 -4.37 -0.58
CA GLY A 133 -27.84 -3.15 -1.09
C GLY A 133 -26.89 -2.14 -1.73
N GLU A 134 -27.46 -1.02 -2.10
CA GLU A 134 -26.75 0.12 -2.69
C GLU A 134 -25.74 0.68 -1.69
N GLY A 135 -24.58 1.12 -2.17
CA GLY A 135 -23.50 1.62 -1.34
C GLY A 135 -22.77 0.55 -0.52
N SER A 136 -22.90 -0.73 -0.87
CA SER A 136 -22.22 -1.84 -0.17
C SER A 136 -20.70 -1.66 -0.09
N GLY A 137 -20.06 -1.01 -1.06
CA GLY A 137 -18.63 -0.67 -1.06
C GLY A 137 -18.24 0.25 0.10
N VAL A 138 -19.13 1.18 0.48
CA VAL A 138 -18.89 2.09 1.62
C VAL A 138 -18.77 1.33 2.95
N LEU A 139 -19.41 0.18 3.05
CA LEU A 139 -19.29 -0.70 4.24
C LEU A 139 -18.16 -1.70 4.08
N ARG A 140 -18.10 -2.41 2.95
CA ARG A 140 -17.19 -3.53 2.76
C ARG A 140 -15.74 -3.12 2.55
N ASP A 141 -15.52 -1.96 1.93
CA ASP A 141 -14.17 -1.48 1.60
C ASP A 141 -13.80 -0.23 2.41
N ALA A 142 -14.64 0.80 2.47
CA ALA A 142 -14.33 2.04 3.16
C ALA A 142 -14.39 1.93 4.70
N LEU A 143 -15.47 1.37 5.27
CA LEU A 143 -15.58 1.19 6.71
C LEU A 143 -14.52 0.22 7.24
N VAL A 144 -14.30 -0.87 6.50
CA VAL A 144 -13.29 -1.88 6.85
C VAL A 144 -11.89 -1.27 6.85
N ARG A 145 -11.55 -0.45 5.84
CA ARG A 145 -10.26 0.25 5.79
C ARG A 145 -10.11 1.25 6.94
N TYR A 146 -11.14 2.03 7.23
CA TYR A 146 -11.14 2.92 8.39
C TYR A 146 -10.89 2.14 9.70
N LEU A 147 -11.59 1.03 9.92
CA LEU A 147 -11.41 0.17 11.10
C LEU A 147 -10.01 -0.44 11.17
N ALA A 148 -9.47 -0.90 10.05
CA ALA A 148 -8.10 -1.37 9.95
C ALA A 148 -7.10 -0.28 10.35
N THR A 149 -7.27 0.95 9.86
CA THR A 149 -6.44 2.11 10.24
C THR A 149 -6.49 2.36 11.74
N GLN A 150 -7.66 2.24 12.39
CA GLN A 150 -7.80 2.37 13.85
C GLN A 150 -7.03 1.29 14.62
N PHE A 151 -7.04 0.05 14.11
CA PHE A 151 -6.22 -1.01 14.69
C PHE A 151 -4.72 -0.74 14.52
N LEU A 152 -4.29 -0.34 13.32
CA LEU A 152 -2.88 -0.01 13.07
C LEU A 152 -2.41 1.16 13.94
N GLU A 153 -3.25 2.17 14.16
CA GLU A 153 -2.95 3.28 15.08
C GLU A 153 -2.79 2.79 16.52
N LYS A 154 -3.63 1.85 16.98
CA LYS A 154 -3.50 1.21 18.28
C LYS A 154 -2.22 0.38 18.40
N GLN A 155 -1.84 -0.32 17.34
CA GLN A 155 -0.72 -1.27 17.34
C GLN A 155 0.65 -0.58 17.18
N PHE A 156 0.74 0.43 16.32
CA PHE A 156 2.00 1.06 15.92
C PHE A 156 2.12 2.53 16.37
N GLY A 157 1.03 3.11 16.87
CA GLY A 157 0.94 4.52 17.23
C GLY A 157 0.52 5.41 16.05
N ARG A 158 -0.08 6.56 16.39
CA ARG A 158 -0.62 7.53 15.42
C ARG A 158 0.44 8.02 14.42
N GLU A 159 1.66 8.25 14.88
CA GLU A 159 2.74 8.74 14.03
C GLU A 159 3.13 7.76 12.92
N ALA A 160 3.17 6.47 13.23
CA ALA A 160 3.51 5.44 12.23
C ALA A 160 2.44 5.31 11.14
N VAL A 161 1.17 5.57 11.47
CA VAL A 161 0.04 5.48 10.53
C VAL A 161 -0.13 6.77 9.70
N GLN A 162 0.46 7.87 10.10
CA GLN A 162 0.31 9.14 9.37
C GLN A 162 0.67 9.06 7.88
N SER A 163 1.71 8.29 7.55
CA SER A 163 2.10 8.10 6.15
C SER A 163 1.00 7.42 5.33
N GLU A 164 0.25 6.48 5.94
CA GLU A 164 -0.92 5.86 5.29
C GLU A 164 -2.04 6.87 5.06
N LEU A 165 -2.30 7.75 6.03
CA LEU A 165 -3.31 8.80 5.87
C LEU A 165 -2.94 9.80 4.76
N TYR A 166 -1.65 10.08 4.54
CA TYR A 166 -1.22 10.87 3.38
C TYR A 166 -1.48 10.14 2.06
N ARG A 167 -1.28 8.84 2.00
CA ARG A 167 -1.53 8.04 0.81
C ARG A 167 -3.00 7.95 0.47
N GLU A 168 -3.89 7.81 1.45
CA GLU A 168 -5.34 7.83 1.22
C GLU A 168 -5.75 9.14 0.51
N ARG A 169 -5.22 10.28 0.96
CA ARG A 169 -5.47 11.59 0.34
C ARG A 169 -4.90 11.68 -1.08
N ILE A 170 -3.66 11.24 -1.27
CA ILE A 170 -3.01 11.23 -2.59
C ILE A 170 -3.78 10.34 -3.56
N ALA A 171 -4.20 9.15 -3.12
CA ALA A 171 -4.96 8.23 -3.95
C ALA A 171 -6.33 8.80 -4.33
N TYR A 172 -7.01 9.47 -3.40
CA TYR A 172 -8.28 10.15 -3.69
C TYR A 172 -8.07 11.36 -4.62
N ALA A 173 -7.11 12.23 -4.36
CA ALA A 173 -6.84 13.42 -5.17
C ALA A 173 -6.62 13.07 -6.65
N ALA A 174 -5.99 11.93 -6.95
CA ALA A 174 -5.77 11.45 -8.33
C ALA A 174 -7.07 11.17 -9.11
N VAL A 175 -8.19 10.94 -8.42
CA VAL A 175 -9.49 10.62 -9.04
C VAL A 175 -10.59 11.64 -8.73
N ALA A 176 -10.38 12.56 -7.81
CA ALA A 176 -11.40 13.45 -7.24
C ALA A 176 -12.24 14.19 -8.28
N GLN A 177 -11.61 14.69 -9.35
CA GLN A 177 -12.30 15.43 -10.42
C GLN A 177 -13.28 14.57 -11.25
N ARG A 178 -13.13 13.24 -11.21
CA ARG A 178 -13.95 12.29 -11.98
C ARG A 178 -14.82 11.42 -11.09
N ASP A 179 -14.74 11.65 -9.77
CA ASP A 179 -15.42 10.85 -8.77
C ASP A 179 -16.91 11.22 -8.69
N GLY A 180 -17.73 10.24 -8.29
CA GLY A 180 -19.17 10.39 -8.13
C GLY A 180 -19.61 10.20 -6.66
N PRO A 181 -20.93 10.09 -6.44
CA PRO A 181 -21.48 9.76 -5.14
C PRO A 181 -20.99 8.40 -4.62
N LEU A 182 -20.46 8.36 -3.40
CA LEU A 182 -19.99 7.11 -2.78
C LEU A 182 -21.10 6.07 -2.64
N SER A 183 -22.34 6.50 -2.37
CA SER A 183 -23.49 5.61 -2.21
C SER A 183 -23.84 4.84 -3.49
N ARG A 184 -23.40 5.30 -4.65
CA ARG A 184 -23.65 4.70 -5.96
C ARG A 184 -22.42 4.10 -6.62
N ALA A 185 -21.27 4.20 -5.99
CA ALA A 185 -20.00 3.71 -6.56
C ALA A 185 -20.03 2.19 -6.78
N SER A 186 -19.56 1.77 -7.94
CA SER A 186 -19.47 0.37 -8.37
C SER A 186 -18.01 -0.03 -8.55
N GLN A 187 -17.66 -1.27 -8.24
CA GLN A 187 -16.32 -1.82 -8.50
C GLN A 187 -15.93 -1.81 -9.99
N LEU A 188 -16.88 -1.59 -10.89
CA LEU A 188 -16.64 -1.42 -12.32
C LEU A 188 -16.22 0.01 -12.68
N ASP A 189 -16.39 0.97 -11.79
CA ASP A 189 -16.00 2.35 -12.02
C ASP A 189 -14.48 2.49 -11.98
N SER A 190 -13.90 3.20 -12.93
CA SER A 190 -12.44 3.40 -13.01
C SER A 190 -11.87 4.18 -11.82
N THR A 191 -12.70 4.91 -11.08
CA THR A 191 -12.34 5.70 -9.88
C THR A 191 -12.50 4.91 -8.58
N TYR A 192 -13.16 3.74 -8.59
CA TYR A 192 -13.57 3.01 -7.39
C TYR A 192 -12.45 2.83 -6.36
N PHE A 193 -11.33 2.25 -6.78
CA PHE A 193 -10.23 1.93 -5.87
C PHE A 193 -9.44 3.17 -5.39
N GLY A 194 -9.51 4.27 -6.12
CA GLY A 194 -8.98 5.56 -5.68
C GLY A 194 -9.93 6.28 -4.72
N SER A 195 -11.24 6.14 -4.93
CA SER A 195 -12.28 6.85 -4.18
C SER A 195 -12.79 6.07 -2.97
N VAL A 196 -13.48 4.95 -3.18
CA VAL A 196 -14.27 4.29 -2.13
C VAL A 196 -13.47 3.92 -0.89
N PRO A 197 -12.36 3.17 -0.96
CA PRO A 197 -11.59 2.85 0.24
C PRO A 197 -10.94 4.08 0.88
N ASN A 198 -10.52 5.07 0.09
CA ASN A 198 -9.75 6.21 0.58
C ASN A 198 -10.65 7.36 1.06
N ARG A 199 -11.44 7.98 0.17
CA ARG A 199 -12.42 9.01 0.53
C ARG A 199 -13.42 8.49 1.55
N GLY A 200 -13.86 7.23 1.39
CA GLY A 200 -14.81 6.62 2.31
C GLY A 200 -14.23 6.39 3.70
N ALA A 201 -12.94 6.07 3.86
CA ALA A 201 -12.30 6.02 5.17
C ALA A 201 -12.24 7.41 5.83
N MET A 202 -11.95 8.46 5.06
CA MET A 202 -12.01 9.85 5.54
C MET A 202 -13.44 10.22 5.98
N PHE A 203 -14.46 9.83 5.21
CA PHE A 203 -15.86 10.03 5.59
C PHE A 203 -16.18 9.37 6.94
N TRP A 204 -15.74 8.14 7.19
CA TRP A 204 -16.00 7.46 8.47
C TRP A 204 -15.28 8.15 9.64
N ARG A 205 -14.10 8.73 9.43
CA ARG A 205 -13.42 9.56 10.44
C ARG A 205 -14.24 10.82 10.77
N LEU A 206 -14.84 11.47 9.76
CA LEU A 206 -15.73 12.61 9.97
C LEU A 206 -16.96 12.22 10.81
N VAL A 207 -17.59 11.08 10.51
CA VAL A 207 -18.73 10.56 11.27
C VAL A 207 -18.35 10.28 12.72
N GLU A 208 -17.22 9.58 12.95
CA GLU A 208 -16.72 9.33 14.32
C GLU A 208 -16.46 10.63 15.06
N ARG A 209 -15.77 11.59 14.44
CA ARG A 209 -15.50 12.90 15.05
C ARG A 209 -16.78 13.63 15.45
N LYS A 210 -17.79 13.60 14.57
CA LYS A 210 -19.07 14.30 14.80
C LYS A 210 -19.91 13.65 15.90
N LEU A 211 -19.94 12.34 15.94
CA LEU A 211 -20.77 11.57 16.88
C LEU A 211 -20.07 11.27 18.21
N GLY A 212 -18.74 11.23 18.21
CA GLY A 212 -17.90 10.72 19.29
C GLY A 212 -17.70 9.20 19.17
N ARG A 213 -16.48 8.75 19.57
CA ARG A 213 -16.03 7.36 19.37
C ARG A 213 -16.96 6.32 19.98
N ASP A 214 -17.34 6.51 21.25
CA ASP A 214 -18.12 5.49 21.97
C ASP A 214 -19.51 5.32 21.37
N ALA A 215 -20.16 6.42 21.01
CA ALA A 215 -21.46 6.40 20.34
C ALA A 215 -21.37 5.77 18.95
N PHE A 216 -20.33 6.10 18.19
CA PHE A 216 -20.09 5.55 16.86
C PHE A 216 -19.86 4.03 16.91
N VAL A 217 -18.94 3.56 17.77
CA VAL A 217 -18.68 2.12 17.97
C VAL A 217 -19.91 1.39 18.46
N GLY A 218 -20.69 2.01 19.36
CA GLY A 218 -21.96 1.45 19.84
C GLY A 218 -22.95 1.19 18.70
N VAL A 219 -23.15 2.16 17.81
CA VAL A 219 -24.03 2.02 16.63
C VAL A 219 -23.52 0.94 15.68
N LEU A 220 -22.21 0.91 15.40
CA LEU A 220 -21.62 -0.13 14.55
C LEU A 220 -21.83 -1.52 15.13
N LYS A 221 -21.64 -1.69 16.43
CA LYS A 221 -21.85 -2.96 17.14
C LYS A 221 -23.30 -3.43 17.05
N GLU A 222 -24.25 -2.54 17.34
CA GLU A 222 -25.68 -2.83 17.26
C GLU A 222 -26.09 -3.21 15.84
N ALA A 223 -25.66 -2.43 14.83
CA ALA A 223 -25.97 -2.69 13.42
C ALA A 223 -25.37 -4.02 12.94
N THR A 224 -24.13 -4.34 13.35
CA THR A 224 -23.50 -5.61 12.99
C THR A 224 -24.21 -6.80 13.64
N GLN A 225 -24.62 -6.67 14.91
CA GLN A 225 -25.36 -7.73 15.59
C GLN A 225 -26.74 -7.96 14.97
N SER A 226 -27.48 -6.90 14.64
CA SER A 226 -28.76 -6.98 13.94
C SER A 226 -28.59 -7.61 12.56
N GLY A 227 -27.57 -7.23 11.81
CA GLY A 227 -27.28 -7.76 10.48
C GLY A 227 -26.97 -9.25 10.42
N LYS A 228 -26.60 -9.89 11.55
CA LYS A 228 -26.40 -11.35 11.65
C LYS A 228 -27.71 -12.13 11.55
N THR A 229 -28.77 -11.60 12.12
CA THR A 229 -30.08 -12.26 12.26
C THR A 229 -31.11 -11.78 11.24
N ASP A 230 -30.90 -10.60 10.68
CA ASP A 230 -31.76 -10.03 9.66
C ASP A 230 -31.44 -10.62 8.27
N GLN A 231 -32.47 -11.12 7.58
CA GLN A 231 -32.34 -11.60 6.20
C GLN A 231 -31.87 -10.50 5.23
N GLY A 232 -32.11 -9.22 5.55
CA GLY A 232 -31.60 -8.05 4.84
C GLY A 232 -30.10 -7.82 5.00
N GLY A 233 -29.49 -8.34 6.05
CA GLY A 233 -28.08 -8.12 6.38
C GLY A 233 -27.79 -6.70 6.82
N LEU A 234 -26.50 -6.31 6.78
CA LEU A 234 -26.03 -4.95 7.04
C LEU A 234 -26.13 -4.10 5.77
N THR A 235 -26.89 -3.01 5.83
CA THR A 235 -27.06 -2.08 4.70
C THR A 235 -26.59 -0.68 5.05
N LEU A 236 -26.09 0.07 4.05
CA LEU A 236 -25.70 1.47 4.24
C LEU A 236 -26.89 2.33 4.70
N ALA A 237 -28.09 2.09 4.14
CA ALA A 237 -29.30 2.81 4.52
C ALA A 237 -29.67 2.60 5.99
N GLY A 238 -29.66 1.35 6.47
CA GLY A 238 -29.95 1.02 7.87
C GLY A 238 -28.93 1.63 8.83
N LEU A 239 -27.63 1.56 8.48
CA LEU A 239 -26.58 2.17 9.30
C LEU A 239 -26.71 3.70 9.34
N ARG A 240 -27.00 4.36 8.22
CA ARG A 240 -27.26 5.82 8.17
C ARG A 240 -28.42 6.21 9.07
N GLN A 241 -29.51 5.46 9.06
CA GLN A 241 -30.67 5.71 9.91
C GLN A 241 -30.30 5.61 11.41
N ALA A 242 -29.54 4.57 11.79
CA ALA A 242 -29.10 4.39 13.17
C ALA A 242 -28.14 5.50 13.63
N LEU A 243 -27.22 5.91 12.78
CA LEU A 243 -26.30 7.03 13.04
C LEU A 243 -27.05 8.37 13.15
N ALA A 244 -27.99 8.65 12.25
CA ALA A 244 -28.80 9.86 12.30
C ALA A 244 -29.67 9.93 13.56
N ALA A 245 -30.21 8.81 14.03
CA ALA A 245 -30.98 8.74 15.28
C ALA A 245 -30.15 9.15 16.51
N ARG A 246 -28.83 8.92 16.49
CA ARG A 246 -27.90 9.29 17.59
C ARG A 246 -27.32 10.70 17.42
N GLY A 247 -26.98 11.11 16.17
CA GLY A 247 -26.28 12.37 15.87
C GLY A 247 -27.18 13.51 15.40
N GLY A 248 -28.47 13.26 15.22
CA GLY A 248 -29.47 14.25 14.81
C GLY A 248 -29.31 14.74 13.36
N GLU A 249 -30.01 15.82 13.04
CA GLU A 249 -30.11 16.35 11.67
C GLU A 249 -28.73 16.80 11.10
N SER A 250 -27.85 17.33 11.96
CA SER A 250 -26.50 17.75 11.53
C SER A 250 -25.65 16.59 11.02
N LEU A 251 -25.73 15.41 11.66
CA LEU A 251 -25.01 14.21 11.18
C LEU A 251 -25.69 13.63 9.93
N LYS A 252 -27.01 13.65 9.89
CA LYS A 252 -27.79 13.20 8.72
C LYS A 252 -27.41 14.03 7.49
N SER A 253 -27.40 15.34 7.60
CA SER A 253 -26.99 16.25 6.52
C SER A 253 -25.54 16.00 6.07
N LEU A 254 -24.62 15.80 7.00
CA LEU A 254 -23.23 15.44 6.67
C LEU A 254 -23.16 14.15 5.85
N MET A 255 -23.91 13.10 6.25
CA MET A 255 -23.92 11.83 5.53
C MET A 255 -24.54 11.98 4.13
N GLU A 256 -25.61 12.72 3.98
CA GLU A 256 -26.25 13.01 2.67
C GLU A 256 -25.26 13.73 1.74
N GLN A 257 -24.59 14.75 2.23
CA GLN A 257 -23.61 15.51 1.46
C GLN A 257 -22.40 14.66 1.03
N GLN A 258 -21.84 13.89 1.95
CA GLN A 258 -20.60 13.15 1.69
C GLN A 258 -20.82 11.83 0.90
N LEU A 259 -22.01 11.22 1.02
CA LEU A 259 -22.30 9.95 0.37
C LEU A 259 -23.06 10.09 -0.94
N ASP A 260 -24.06 11.00 -0.98
CA ASP A 260 -25.04 11.05 -2.07
C ASP A 260 -24.69 12.09 -3.14
N GLN A 261 -23.63 12.89 -2.91
CA GLN A 261 -23.14 13.89 -3.85
C GLN A 261 -21.68 13.60 -4.24
N ALA A 262 -21.28 14.07 -5.42
CA ALA A 262 -19.87 14.18 -5.74
C ALA A 262 -19.24 15.20 -4.78
N VAL A 263 -18.12 14.86 -4.15
CA VAL A 263 -17.43 15.81 -3.27
C VAL A 263 -16.68 16.80 -4.13
N ASP A 264 -17.05 18.06 -3.95
CA ASP A 264 -16.39 19.23 -4.52
C ASP A 264 -15.80 20.15 -3.45
N THR A 265 -15.61 19.62 -2.22
CA THR A 265 -15.04 20.40 -1.11
C THR A 265 -13.64 20.86 -1.50
N ASP A 266 -13.43 22.16 -1.37
CA ASP A 266 -12.14 22.80 -1.56
C ASP A 266 -12.11 24.07 -0.68
N LEU A 267 -11.27 24.01 0.35
CA LEU A 267 -11.15 25.04 1.37
C LEU A 267 -9.88 25.84 1.14
N MET A 268 -9.99 27.12 1.00
CA MET A 268 -8.84 28.03 0.84
C MET A 268 -8.69 28.90 2.07
N VAL A 269 -7.44 29.22 2.42
CA VAL A 269 -7.11 30.16 3.50
C VAL A 269 -6.29 31.33 2.98
N GLY A 270 -6.66 32.54 3.43
CA GLY A 270 -5.94 33.77 3.14
C GLY A 270 -4.85 34.10 4.15
N LEU A 271 -3.95 35.01 3.77
CA LEU A 271 -2.91 35.50 4.65
C LEU A 271 -3.50 36.09 5.93
N PRO A 272 -2.90 35.84 7.12
CA PRO A 272 -3.38 36.41 8.37
C PRO A 272 -3.14 37.92 8.41
N VAL A 273 -4.16 38.65 8.85
CA VAL A 273 -4.13 40.10 9.02
C VAL A 273 -4.43 40.43 10.46
N GLN A 274 -3.68 41.33 11.05
CA GLN A 274 -3.90 41.79 12.41
C GLN A 274 -5.12 42.74 12.41
N ARG A 275 -6.09 42.47 13.27
CA ARG A 275 -7.28 43.31 13.47
C ARG A 275 -7.43 43.63 14.96
N GLY A 276 -6.92 44.78 15.38
CA GLY A 276 -6.83 45.14 16.81
C GLY A 276 -5.86 44.25 17.58
N ALA A 277 -6.35 43.56 18.61
CA ALA A 277 -5.59 42.63 19.42
C ALA A 277 -5.59 41.20 18.82
N ASP A 278 -6.42 40.92 17.83
CA ASP A 278 -6.63 39.61 17.25
C ASP A 278 -6.00 39.50 15.86
N TRP A 279 -5.75 38.28 15.42
CA TRP A 279 -5.39 37.97 14.03
C TRP A 279 -6.58 37.32 13.34
N VAL A 280 -6.81 37.64 12.08
CA VAL A 280 -7.91 37.11 11.28
C VAL A 280 -7.37 36.57 9.96
N SER A 281 -7.79 35.38 9.59
CA SER A 281 -7.57 34.82 8.25
C SER A 281 -8.92 34.64 7.54
N ALA A 282 -9.02 35.16 6.33
CA ALA A 282 -10.16 34.91 5.47
C ALA A 282 -10.13 33.43 5.03
N LEU A 283 -11.30 32.82 5.01
CA LEU A 283 -11.51 31.46 4.51
C LEU A 283 -12.42 31.52 3.29
N ARG A 284 -12.27 30.61 2.36
CA ARG A 284 -13.20 30.44 1.24
C ARG A 284 -13.50 28.96 1.07
N ASN A 285 -14.77 28.66 0.93
CA ASN A 285 -15.25 27.34 0.54
C ASN A 285 -15.75 27.44 -0.90
N ILE A 286 -15.11 26.72 -1.82
CA ILE A 286 -15.53 26.64 -3.23
C ILE A 286 -16.60 25.57 -3.40
N GLY A 287 -16.64 24.59 -2.49
CA GLY A 287 -17.57 23.47 -2.51
C GLY A 287 -19.03 23.86 -2.31
N SER A 288 -19.90 22.93 -2.65
CA SER A 288 -21.36 23.11 -2.62
C SER A 288 -22.01 22.85 -1.26
N ILE A 289 -21.22 22.54 -0.22
CA ILE A 289 -21.70 22.24 1.13
C ILE A 289 -21.08 23.16 2.18
N ASP A 290 -21.83 23.42 3.25
CA ASP A 290 -21.29 24.14 4.42
C ASP A 290 -20.29 23.26 5.16
N VAL A 291 -19.17 23.85 5.56
CA VAL A 291 -18.10 23.12 6.26
C VAL A 291 -17.78 23.80 7.58
N THR A 292 -17.80 23.03 8.67
CA THR A 292 -17.31 23.49 9.98
C THR A 292 -15.97 22.81 10.25
N VAL A 293 -14.90 23.62 10.36
CA VAL A 293 -13.53 23.14 10.46
C VAL A 293 -12.75 23.82 11.57
N THR A 294 -11.77 23.11 12.08
CA THR A 294 -10.69 23.71 12.87
C THR A 294 -9.70 24.39 11.94
N VAL A 295 -9.26 25.57 12.29
CA VAL A 295 -8.17 26.29 11.63
C VAL A 295 -7.04 26.45 12.63
N ALA A 296 -5.82 26.05 12.26
CA ALA A 296 -4.63 26.18 13.09
C ALA A 296 -3.75 27.31 12.59
N ALA A 297 -3.28 28.15 13.50
CA ALA A 297 -2.29 29.19 13.22
C ALA A 297 -1.00 28.92 13.99
N THR A 298 0.15 29.03 13.34
CA THR A 298 1.47 28.97 13.96
C THR A 298 2.04 30.38 14.11
N THR A 299 2.46 30.72 15.32
CA THR A 299 3.08 32.00 15.61
C THR A 299 4.57 32.01 15.25
N ASP A 300 5.19 33.16 15.22
CA ASP A 300 6.64 33.35 15.03
C ASP A 300 7.49 32.71 16.16
N THR A 301 6.88 32.43 17.31
CA THR A 301 7.49 31.67 18.42
C THR A 301 7.29 30.15 18.32
N GLY A 302 6.56 29.68 17.29
CA GLY A 302 6.23 28.26 17.08
C GLY A 302 5.03 27.76 17.87
N GLN A 303 4.34 28.62 18.63
CA GLN A 303 3.09 28.25 19.31
C GLN A 303 1.95 28.01 18.30
N ILE A 304 1.14 26.99 18.52
CA ILE A 304 -0.06 26.71 17.72
C ILE A 304 -1.28 27.23 18.46
N VAL A 305 -2.07 28.04 17.77
CA VAL A 305 -3.37 28.57 18.23
C VAL A 305 -4.43 28.09 17.27
N THR A 306 -5.56 27.61 17.79
CA THR A 306 -6.66 27.08 16.96
C THR A 306 -7.92 27.91 17.07
N ALA A 307 -8.72 27.94 16.01
CA ALA A 307 -10.04 28.52 15.95
C ALA A 307 -11.00 27.59 15.20
N GLU A 308 -12.26 27.53 15.64
CA GLU A 308 -13.32 26.86 14.89
C GLU A 308 -13.98 27.88 13.96
N ALA A 309 -14.24 27.49 12.71
CA ALA A 309 -14.90 28.34 11.73
C ALA A 309 -15.91 27.53 10.92
N THR A 310 -17.09 28.12 10.67
CA THR A 310 -18.06 27.58 9.70
C THR A 310 -17.96 28.41 8.43
N VAL A 311 -17.68 27.74 7.31
CA VAL A 311 -17.54 28.37 6.00
C VAL A 311 -18.71 27.90 5.12
N PRO A 312 -19.68 28.77 4.81
CA PRO A 312 -20.83 28.40 4.00
C PRO A 312 -20.44 27.98 2.59
N ALA A 313 -21.29 27.17 1.96
CA ALA A 313 -21.14 26.72 0.59
C ALA A 313 -20.93 27.87 -0.38
N LYS A 314 -19.93 27.78 -1.26
CA LYS A 314 -19.57 28.77 -2.29
C LYS A 314 -19.37 30.19 -1.74
N ASN A 315 -19.01 30.33 -0.48
CA ASN A 315 -18.94 31.61 0.23
C ASN A 315 -17.63 31.75 1.03
N PHE A 316 -17.52 32.85 1.74
CA PHE A 316 -16.40 33.21 2.59
C PHE A 316 -16.75 33.01 4.06
N GLY A 317 -15.71 32.81 4.86
CA GLY A 317 -15.74 32.80 6.32
C GLY A 317 -14.47 33.43 6.88
N GLU A 318 -14.36 33.52 8.18
CA GLU A 318 -13.20 34.04 8.88
C GLU A 318 -12.81 33.11 10.05
N ALA A 319 -11.52 32.90 10.23
CA ALA A 319 -10.95 32.32 11.44
C ALA A 319 -10.31 33.45 12.27
N VAL A 320 -10.73 33.60 13.53
CA VAL A 320 -10.25 34.64 14.44
C VAL A 320 -9.37 33.99 15.51
N PHE A 321 -8.11 34.40 15.58
CA PHE A 321 -7.11 33.89 16.52
C PHE A 321 -6.85 34.94 17.60
N LYS A 322 -7.16 34.59 18.84
CA LYS A 322 -6.92 35.46 20.01
C LYS A 322 -5.48 35.31 20.49
N THR A 323 -4.57 36.01 19.85
CA THR A 323 -3.16 36.00 20.21
C THR A 323 -2.49 37.32 19.84
N PRO A 324 -1.62 37.89 20.71
CA PRO A 324 -0.83 39.06 20.38
C PRO A 324 0.41 38.68 19.52
N ALA A 325 0.79 37.41 19.47
CA ALA A 325 1.95 36.94 18.75
C ALA A 325 1.69 36.98 17.23
N LYS A 326 2.72 37.31 16.47
CA LYS A 326 2.63 37.37 15.01
C LYS A 326 2.39 35.96 14.44
N ILE A 327 1.33 35.82 13.65
CA ILE A 327 1.05 34.58 12.93
C ILE A 327 1.88 34.52 11.65
N VAL A 328 2.60 33.42 11.45
CA VAL A 328 3.47 33.18 10.29
C VAL A 328 2.95 32.09 9.37
N ARG A 329 2.04 31.25 9.86
CA ARG A 329 1.41 30.17 9.09
C ARG A 329 -0.04 29.98 9.55
N VAL A 330 -0.93 29.73 8.61
CA VAL A 330 -2.32 29.32 8.90
C VAL A 330 -2.65 28.12 8.03
N GLU A 331 -3.35 27.15 8.61
CA GLU A 331 -3.77 25.92 7.94
C GLU A 331 -5.22 25.61 8.31
N VAL A 332 -6.08 25.46 7.30
CA VAL A 332 -7.46 25.01 7.47
C VAL A 332 -7.51 23.50 7.45
N ASP A 333 -8.35 22.89 8.31
CA ASP A 333 -8.47 21.44 8.48
C ASP A 333 -7.11 20.75 8.66
N PRO A 334 -6.31 21.10 9.69
CA PRO A 334 -4.94 20.59 9.85
C PRO A 334 -4.89 19.06 10.02
N GLU A 335 -5.96 18.45 10.52
CA GLU A 335 -6.08 16.99 10.65
C GLU A 335 -6.59 16.32 9.36
N LYS A 336 -6.95 17.11 8.35
CA LYS A 336 -7.41 16.65 7.03
C LYS A 336 -8.58 15.66 7.11
N PHE A 337 -9.59 16.02 7.87
CA PHE A 337 -10.81 15.22 7.97
C PHE A 337 -11.67 15.28 6.71
N TYR A 338 -11.71 16.44 6.05
CA TYR A 338 -12.51 16.60 4.84
C TYR A 338 -11.75 16.11 3.62
N PRO A 339 -12.38 15.26 2.77
CA PRO A 339 -11.84 14.98 1.45
C PRO A 339 -11.94 16.26 0.61
N GLN A 340 -10.82 16.69 0.06
CA GLN A 340 -10.73 17.93 -0.74
C GLN A 340 -10.13 17.63 -2.12
N MET A 341 -10.38 18.55 -3.06
CA MET A 341 -9.83 18.46 -4.41
C MET A 341 -8.39 18.99 -4.51
N ASP A 342 -8.05 20.00 -3.71
CA ASP A 342 -6.72 20.60 -3.60
C ASP A 342 -6.37 20.84 -2.13
N TYR A 343 -5.35 20.18 -1.63
CA TYR A 343 -4.84 20.39 -0.27
C TYR A 343 -3.68 21.41 -0.22
N GLY A 344 -3.21 21.92 -1.36
CA GLY A 344 -2.13 22.89 -1.44
C GLY A 344 -2.57 24.31 -1.11
N ASN A 345 -3.87 24.61 -1.22
CA ASN A 345 -4.46 25.92 -0.93
C ASN A 345 -5.05 26.02 0.48
N ASP A 346 -5.06 24.93 1.26
CA ASP A 346 -5.48 24.88 2.67
C ASP A 346 -4.52 25.62 3.60
N VAL A 347 -3.35 26.03 3.14
CA VAL A 347 -2.28 26.56 3.98
C VAL A 347 -1.68 27.84 3.40
N VAL A 348 -1.36 28.77 4.27
CA VAL A 348 -0.55 29.95 3.91
C VAL A 348 0.66 30.06 4.83
N PRO A 349 1.85 30.31 4.28
CA PRO A 349 2.16 30.43 2.85
C PRO A 349 1.78 29.19 2.07
N ARG A 350 1.31 29.37 0.83
CA ARG A 350 0.80 28.27 0.00
C ARG A 350 1.87 27.18 -0.17
N ALA A 351 1.48 25.95 0.08
CA ALA A 351 2.30 24.77 -0.18
C ALA A 351 1.89 24.15 -1.52
N LYS A 352 2.83 23.46 -2.16
CA LYS A 352 2.50 22.62 -3.31
C LYS A 352 1.77 21.38 -2.82
N ASP A 353 0.75 20.93 -3.54
CA ASP A 353 0.05 19.70 -3.18
C ASP A 353 1.00 18.50 -3.22
N LEU A 354 0.81 17.54 -2.29
CA LEU A 354 1.72 16.41 -2.13
C LEU A 354 1.88 15.55 -3.39
N PRO A 355 0.82 15.21 -4.17
CA PRO A 355 0.97 14.47 -5.42
C PRO A 355 1.87 15.18 -6.42
N ASP A 356 1.66 16.48 -6.63
CA ASP A 356 2.41 17.28 -7.57
C ASP A 356 3.87 17.43 -7.14
N ALA A 357 4.10 17.66 -5.85
CA ALA A 357 5.44 17.76 -5.29
C ALA A 357 6.20 16.41 -5.37
N LEU A 358 5.50 15.29 -5.15
CA LEU A 358 6.06 13.94 -5.28
C LEU A 358 6.51 13.65 -6.72
N ASN A 359 5.64 13.95 -7.70
CA ASN A 359 5.93 13.79 -9.11
C ASN A 359 7.11 14.67 -9.54
N GLU A 360 7.10 15.95 -9.13
CA GLU A 360 8.18 16.88 -9.44
C GLU A 360 9.52 16.42 -8.88
N ALA A 361 9.60 16.07 -7.59
CA ALA A 361 10.83 15.57 -6.97
C ALA A 361 11.34 14.30 -7.66
N THR A 362 10.43 13.42 -8.09
CA THR A 362 10.78 12.19 -8.83
C THR A 362 11.38 12.53 -10.20
N LEU A 363 10.78 13.46 -10.93
CA LEU A 363 11.32 13.93 -12.23
C LEU A 363 12.67 14.63 -12.06
N GLN A 364 12.82 15.48 -11.05
CA GLN A 364 14.08 16.16 -10.72
C GLN A 364 15.20 15.16 -10.39
N LEU A 365 14.90 14.10 -9.62
CA LEU A 365 15.86 13.01 -9.37
C LEU A 365 16.21 12.24 -10.65
N GLY A 366 15.23 11.94 -11.49
CA GLY A 366 15.46 11.29 -12.78
C GLY A 366 16.32 12.13 -13.74
N GLY A 367 16.14 13.44 -13.70
CA GLY A 367 16.95 14.42 -14.45
C GLY A 367 18.27 14.80 -13.77
N GLN A 368 18.62 14.19 -12.64
CA GLN A 368 19.83 14.47 -11.83
C GLN A 368 19.91 15.91 -11.31
N ASP A 369 18.78 16.62 -11.22
CA ASP A 369 18.70 17.95 -10.58
C ASP A 369 18.53 17.79 -9.05
N PHE A 370 19.57 17.27 -8.41
CA PHE A 370 19.52 16.88 -7.00
C PHE A 370 19.28 18.05 -6.05
N VAL A 371 19.71 19.26 -6.42
CA VAL A 371 19.50 20.46 -5.57
C VAL A 371 18.03 20.83 -5.54
N LYS A 372 17.34 20.82 -6.69
CA LYS A 372 15.90 21.08 -6.72
C LYS A 372 15.12 19.94 -6.06
N ALA A 373 15.50 18.68 -6.31
CA ALA A 373 14.88 17.53 -5.65
C ALA A 373 14.97 17.62 -4.12
N GLU A 374 16.13 18.05 -3.57
CA GLU A 374 16.28 18.31 -2.14
C GLU A 374 15.30 19.39 -1.66
N ALA A 375 15.23 20.52 -2.36
CA ALA A 375 14.35 21.62 -1.98
C ALA A 375 12.87 21.20 -1.99
N THR A 376 12.43 20.50 -3.03
CA THR A 376 11.06 19.99 -3.16
C THR A 376 10.75 18.96 -2.06
N ALA A 377 11.66 18.03 -1.77
CA ALA A 377 11.47 17.02 -0.73
C ALA A 377 11.43 17.65 0.68
N ARG A 378 12.24 18.66 0.97
CA ARG A 378 12.18 19.41 2.23
C ARG A 378 10.86 20.18 2.38
N ALA A 379 10.36 20.78 1.29
CA ALA A 379 9.06 21.47 1.29
C ALA A 379 7.92 20.48 1.61
N MET A 380 7.93 19.27 1.03
CA MET A 380 6.97 18.22 1.38
C MET A 380 7.04 17.84 2.87
N LEU A 381 8.25 17.67 3.42
CA LEU A 381 8.43 17.30 4.82
C LEU A 381 8.02 18.41 5.81
N ASN A 382 8.00 19.67 5.39
CA ASN A 382 7.47 20.77 6.19
C ASN A 382 5.94 20.68 6.38
N VAL A 383 5.20 20.13 5.40
CA VAL A 383 3.74 19.95 5.47
C VAL A 383 3.33 18.54 5.89
N ALA A 384 4.18 17.56 5.63
CA ALA A 384 3.96 16.15 5.92
C ALA A 384 5.23 15.50 6.54
N PRO A 385 5.57 15.81 7.81
CA PRO A 385 6.86 15.41 8.41
C PRO A 385 7.10 13.90 8.47
N ARG A 386 6.02 13.10 8.48
CA ARG A 386 6.07 11.63 8.56
C ARG A 386 5.90 10.95 7.20
N PHE A 387 5.88 11.71 6.10
CA PHE A 387 5.70 11.13 4.77
C PHE A 387 6.98 10.41 4.34
N GLN A 388 6.94 9.09 4.35
CA GLN A 388 8.10 8.23 4.14
C GLN A 388 8.72 8.43 2.75
N GLU A 389 7.90 8.58 1.71
CA GLU A 389 8.35 8.80 0.34
C GLU A 389 9.15 10.09 0.19
N ALA A 390 8.69 11.18 0.80
CA ALA A 390 9.42 12.45 0.78
C ALA A 390 10.78 12.33 1.49
N ARG A 391 10.86 11.56 2.57
CA ARG A 391 12.12 11.29 3.27
C ARG A 391 13.11 10.52 2.39
N ILE A 392 12.63 9.51 1.66
CA ILE A 392 13.45 8.74 0.71
C ILE A 392 13.91 9.63 -0.46
N LEU A 393 13.04 10.48 -1.00
CA LEU A 393 13.43 11.40 -2.07
C LEU A 393 14.51 12.38 -1.60
N LEU A 394 14.37 12.92 -0.38
CA LEU A 394 15.40 13.77 0.24
C LEU A 394 16.73 13.02 0.39
N ALA A 395 16.70 11.81 0.93
CA ALA A 395 17.91 11.00 1.10
C ALA A 395 18.61 10.70 -0.24
N ARG A 396 17.83 10.37 -1.28
CA ARG A 396 18.36 10.15 -2.64
C ARG A 396 18.95 11.43 -3.26
N ALA A 397 18.31 12.57 -3.07
CA ALA A 397 18.81 13.85 -3.54
C ALA A 397 20.14 14.24 -2.86
N LEU A 398 20.24 14.01 -1.55
CA LEU A 398 21.48 14.22 -0.78
C LEU A 398 22.60 13.27 -1.23
N LEU A 399 22.28 11.99 -1.47
CA LEU A 399 23.22 11.01 -1.99
C LEU A 399 23.76 11.43 -3.37
N GLY A 400 22.89 11.92 -4.27
CA GLY A 400 23.28 12.45 -5.58
C GLY A 400 24.23 13.65 -5.49
N GLN A 401 24.08 14.46 -4.44
CA GLN A 401 25.00 15.58 -4.11
C GLN A 401 26.26 15.15 -3.35
N ASN A 402 26.47 13.85 -3.13
CA ASN A 402 27.56 13.28 -2.34
C ASN A 402 27.57 13.71 -0.85
N LYS A 403 26.42 14.13 -0.30
CA LYS A 403 26.23 14.43 1.14
C LYS A 403 25.95 13.11 1.88
N LEU A 404 26.97 12.23 1.96
CA LEU A 404 26.81 10.84 2.33
C LEU A 404 26.26 10.62 3.74
N ASP A 405 26.76 11.39 4.74
CA ASP A 405 26.40 11.19 6.15
C ASP A 405 24.94 11.62 6.43
N GLU A 406 24.49 12.72 5.81
CA GLU A 406 23.09 13.15 5.91
C GLU A 406 22.15 12.16 5.23
N ALA A 407 22.51 11.69 4.03
CA ALA A 407 21.75 10.68 3.30
C ALA A 407 21.65 9.38 4.11
N GLU A 408 22.78 8.89 4.66
CA GLU A 408 22.81 7.67 5.47
C GLU A 408 21.87 7.76 6.68
N LYS A 409 21.89 8.88 7.40
CA LYS A 409 21.00 9.10 8.55
C LYS A 409 19.53 8.97 8.17
N LEU A 410 19.14 9.56 7.04
CA LEU A 410 17.75 9.47 6.56
C LEU A 410 17.37 8.07 6.10
N PHE A 411 18.25 7.37 5.36
CA PHE A 411 17.99 5.99 4.97
C PHE A 411 17.88 5.06 6.17
N ARG A 412 18.74 5.20 7.18
CA ARG A 412 18.65 4.41 8.42
C ARG A 412 17.35 4.69 9.17
N SER A 413 16.94 5.95 9.30
CA SER A 413 15.68 6.30 9.96
C SER A 413 14.45 5.70 9.24
N ALA A 414 14.52 5.54 7.90
CA ALA A 414 13.46 4.89 7.14
C ALA A 414 13.36 3.38 7.43
N LEU A 415 14.48 2.71 7.73
CA LEU A 415 14.48 1.30 8.15
C LEU A 415 13.98 1.11 9.60
N GLU A 416 14.00 2.16 10.42
CA GLU A 416 13.54 2.15 11.82
C GLU A 416 12.03 2.36 11.94
N GLU A 417 11.33 2.78 10.87
CA GLU A 417 9.89 2.98 10.89
C GLU A 417 9.13 1.78 11.47
N GLY A 418 8.12 2.06 12.31
CA GLY A 418 7.30 1.02 12.93
C GLY A 418 6.40 0.31 11.91
N LEU A 419 5.95 1.05 10.89
CA LEU A 419 5.10 0.55 9.82
C LEU A 419 5.67 1.00 8.46
N PRO A 420 6.75 0.35 7.98
CA PRO A 420 7.43 0.77 6.76
C PRO A 420 6.67 0.34 5.51
N PHE A 421 6.79 1.13 4.44
CA PHE A 421 6.37 0.70 3.11
C PHE A 421 7.45 -0.13 2.42
N PRO A 422 7.09 -1.14 1.61
CA PRO A 422 8.05 -1.93 0.85
C PRO A 422 8.98 -1.06 -0.01
N ALA A 423 8.43 -0.10 -0.77
CA ALA A 423 9.23 0.81 -1.57
C ALA A 423 10.21 1.66 -0.72
N THR A 424 9.79 2.10 0.47
CA THR A 424 10.67 2.82 1.42
C THR A 424 11.84 1.94 1.86
N LEU A 425 11.55 0.67 2.22
CA LEU A 425 12.59 -0.31 2.60
C LEU A 425 13.55 -0.59 1.44
N ALA A 426 13.02 -0.76 0.23
CA ALA A 426 13.81 -1.03 -0.96
C ALA A 426 14.78 0.14 -1.25
N TRP A 427 14.26 1.35 -1.38
CA TRP A 427 15.09 2.53 -1.67
C TRP A 427 16.05 2.91 -0.56
N ALA A 428 15.69 2.69 0.72
CA ALA A 428 16.61 2.89 1.83
C ALA A 428 17.81 1.92 1.75
N ASN A 429 17.56 0.65 1.48
CA ASN A 429 18.63 -0.33 1.30
C ASN A 429 19.45 -0.09 0.02
N ILE A 430 18.83 0.36 -1.09
CA ILE A 430 19.57 0.78 -2.29
C ILE A 430 20.53 1.92 -1.93
N GLY A 431 20.02 2.97 -1.27
CA GLY A 431 20.83 4.12 -0.90
C GLY A 431 22.00 3.78 0.05
N LEU A 432 21.74 2.94 1.06
CA LEU A 432 22.80 2.44 1.96
C LEU A 432 23.82 1.58 1.22
N GLY A 433 23.39 0.77 0.27
CA GLY A 433 24.27 0.00 -0.59
C GLY A 433 25.15 0.88 -1.48
N GLU A 434 24.61 1.93 -2.08
CA GLU A 434 25.36 2.90 -2.87
C GLU A 434 26.39 3.68 -2.01
N ILE A 435 26.02 4.06 -0.78
CA ILE A 435 26.96 4.68 0.18
C ILE A 435 28.09 3.70 0.50
N ALA A 436 27.77 2.43 0.76
CA ALA A 436 28.79 1.40 1.02
C ALA A 436 29.73 1.21 -0.18
N MET A 437 29.23 1.23 -1.42
CA MET A 437 30.06 1.19 -2.63
C MET A 437 31.00 2.41 -2.71
N LYS A 438 30.49 3.62 -2.45
CA LYS A 438 31.31 4.84 -2.43
C LYS A 438 32.39 4.82 -1.35
N ARG A 439 32.16 4.11 -0.25
CA ARG A 439 33.15 3.88 0.85
C ARG A 439 34.03 2.66 0.63
N ASN A 440 34.02 2.06 -0.56
CA ASN A 440 34.77 0.85 -0.91
C ASN A 440 34.46 -0.36 0.00
N GLN A 441 33.18 -0.57 0.32
CA GLN A 441 32.67 -1.66 1.15
C GLN A 441 31.71 -2.56 0.33
N PRO A 442 32.18 -3.25 -0.72
CA PRO A 442 31.32 -3.96 -1.66
C PRO A 442 30.56 -5.13 -1.03
N ALA A 443 31.09 -5.79 -0.01
CA ALA A 443 30.40 -6.88 0.69
C ALA A 443 29.17 -6.35 1.47
N GLU A 444 29.29 -5.22 2.17
CA GLU A 444 28.13 -4.59 2.81
C GLU A 444 27.13 -4.08 1.77
N ALA A 445 27.61 -3.52 0.66
CA ALA A 445 26.77 -3.09 -0.44
C ALA A 445 25.95 -4.27 -1.01
N ALA A 446 26.58 -5.42 -1.28
CA ALA A 446 25.89 -6.61 -1.76
C ALA A 446 24.78 -7.09 -0.81
N LYS A 447 25.04 -7.07 0.50
CA LYS A 447 24.05 -7.38 1.54
C LYS A 447 22.87 -6.41 1.49
N ARG A 448 23.13 -5.10 1.40
CA ARG A 448 22.09 -4.07 1.33
C ARG A 448 21.25 -4.18 0.07
N PHE A 449 21.88 -4.38 -1.09
CA PHE A 449 21.15 -4.58 -2.34
C PHE A 449 20.34 -5.89 -2.33
N GLY A 450 20.84 -6.95 -1.68
CA GLY A 450 20.07 -8.17 -1.44
C GLY A 450 18.78 -7.90 -0.65
N ALA A 451 18.89 -7.16 0.46
CA ALA A 451 17.72 -6.73 1.25
C ALA A 451 16.76 -5.84 0.44
N ALA A 452 17.29 -4.98 -0.44
CA ALA A 452 16.48 -4.16 -1.33
C ALA A 452 15.68 -5.00 -2.32
N VAL A 453 16.28 -6.05 -2.91
CA VAL A 453 15.58 -6.97 -3.83
C VAL A 453 14.40 -7.64 -3.13
N VAL A 454 14.58 -8.10 -1.89
CA VAL A 454 13.51 -8.70 -1.08
C VAL A 454 12.38 -7.72 -0.80
N ALA A 455 12.70 -6.43 -0.56
CA ALA A 455 11.71 -5.40 -0.26
C ALA A 455 11.01 -4.81 -1.50
N SER A 456 11.59 -4.99 -2.70
CA SER A 456 11.08 -4.37 -3.92
C SER A 456 9.72 -4.93 -4.33
N ARG A 457 8.75 -4.04 -4.56
CA ARG A 457 7.39 -4.36 -5.04
C ARG A 457 7.01 -3.56 -6.29
N ASP A 458 7.90 -2.70 -6.75
CA ASP A 458 7.74 -1.89 -7.95
C ASP A 458 8.89 -2.12 -8.92
N TYR A 459 8.62 -1.83 -10.20
CA TYR A 459 9.58 -2.04 -11.26
C TYR A 459 10.88 -1.24 -11.10
N PRO A 460 10.85 0.08 -10.79
CA PRO A 460 12.07 0.86 -10.66
C PRO A 460 13.01 0.39 -9.55
N SER A 461 12.47 0.09 -8.36
CA SER A 461 13.29 -0.37 -7.23
C SER A 461 13.84 -1.78 -7.48
N SER A 462 13.05 -2.67 -8.07
CA SER A 462 13.49 -4.03 -8.41
C SER A 462 14.65 -4.02 -9.41
N LEU A 463 14.53 -3.25 -10.48
CA LEU A 463 15.59 -3.10 -11.49
C LEU A 463 16.86 -2.53 -10.88
N ALA A 464 16.75 -1.41 -10.15
CA ALA A 464 17.89 -0.73 -9.51
C ALA A 464 18.61 -1.66 -8.51
N ALA A 465 17.87 -2.32 -7.62
CA ALA A 465 18.43 -3.21 -6.61
C ALA A 465 19.17 -4.40 -7.22
N ARG A 466 18.59 -5.06 -8.23
CA ARG A 466 19.18 -6.24 -8.86
C ARG A 466 20.46 -5.90 -9.63
N LEU A 467 20.44 -4.83 -10.44
CA LEU A 467 21.64 -4.39 -11.17
C LEU A 467 22.77 -3.96 -10.22
N ALA A 468 22.42 -3.27 -9.14
CA ALA A 468 23.40 -2.85 -8.14
C ALA A 468 23.95 -4.05 -7.35
N ARG A 469 23.12 -5.05 -7.00
CA ARG A 469 23.54 -6.29 -6.32
C ARG A 469 24.57 -7.04 -7.14
N ILE A 470 24.30 -7.28 -8.42
CA ILE A 470 25.22 -7.98 -9.32
C ILE A 470 26.60 -7.29 -9.37
N ARG A 471 26.62 -5.95 -9.47
CA ARG A 471 27.86 -5.18 -9.46
C ARG A 471 28.61 -5.26 -8.13
N ALA A 472 27.90 -5.18 -7.02
CA ALA A 472 28.50 -5.24 -5.69
C ALA A 472 29.04 -6.66 -5.37
N GLU A 473 28.30 -7.71 -5.73
CA GLU A 473 28.76 -9.12 -5.60
C GLU A 473 30.02 -9.37 -6.43
N ALA A 474 30.09 -8.85 -7.66
CA ALA A 474 31.28 -8.95 -8.50
C ALA A 474 32.48 -8.21 -7.88
N ALA A 475 32.27 -6.99 -7.37
CA ALA A 475 33.33 -6.20 -6.72
C ALA A 475 33.82 -6.83 -5.38
N ALA A 476 32.93 -7.55 -4.70
CA ALA A 476 33.26 -8.29 -3.47
C ALA A 476 33.85 -9.69 -3.71
N ASN A 477 33.95 -10.14 -4.95
CA ASN A 477 34.25 -11.52 -5.33
C ASN A 477 33.34 -12.55 -4.62
N SER A 478 32.06 -12.17 -4.42
CA SER A 478 31.06 -12.98 -3.71
C SER A 478 29.88 -13.37 -4.60
N ALA A 479 29.99 -13.18 -5.92
CA ALA A 479 28.95 -13.59 -6.85
C ALA A 479 28.71 -15.11 -6.74
N PRO A 480 27.45 -15.55 -6.53
CA PRO A 480 27.16 -16.98 -6.46
C PRO A 480 27.43 -17.65 -7.80
N ALA A 481 27.86 -18.89 -7.76
CA ALA A 481 28.04 -19.69 -8.97
C ALA A 481 26.69 -19.86 -9.69
N VAL A 482 26.71 -19.65 -11.00
CA VAL A 482 25.52 -19.88 -11.85
C VAL A 482 25.26 -21.38 -11.94
N ASP A 483 24.02 -21.81 -11.69
CA ASP A 483 23.62 -23.21 -11.87
C ASP A 483 23.74 -23.59 -13.37
N PRO A 484 24.60 -24.53 -13.74
CA PRO A 484 24.78 -24.91 -15.15
C PRO A 484 23.51 -25.47 -15.80
N ALA A 485 22.61 -26.08 -15.00
CA ALA A 485 21.34 -26.57 -15.51
C ALA A 485 20.41 -25.42 -15.90
N VAL A 486 20.46 -24.30 -15.16
CA VAL A 486 19.69 -23.09 -15.48
C VAL A 486 20.24 -22.41 -16.75
N GLN A 487 21.56 -22.31 -16.91
CA GLN A 487 22.15 -21.80 -18.15
C GLN A 487 21.81 -22.69 -19.36
N SER A 488 21.86 -24.01 -19.19
CA SER A 488 21.48 -24.98 -20.25
C SER A 488 19.99 -24.79 -20.63
N PHE A 489 19.12 -24.64 -19.64
CA PHE A 489 17.70 -24.34 -19.88
C PHE A 489 17.51 -23.02 -20.61
N ALA A 490 18.22 -21.94 -20.20
CA ALA A 490 18.15 -20.63 -20.87
C ALA A 490 18.56 -20.73 -22.35
N ASN A 491 19.58 -21.50 -22.67
CA ASN A 491 19.99 -21.76 -24.06
C ASN A 491 18.91 -22.51 -24.86
N GLN A 492 18.26 -23.51 -24.25
CA GLN A 492 17.17 -24.25 -24.88
C GLN A 492 15.92 -23.36 -25.09
N LEU A 493 15.62 -22.46 -24.15
CA LEU A 493 14.55 -21.48 -24.29
C LEU A 493 14.85 -20.50 -25.41
N SER A 494 16.09 -20.01 -25.50
CA SER A 494 16.56 -19.15 -26.59
C SER A 494 16.37 -19.79 -27.97
N GLN A 495 16.73 -21.07 -28.11
CA GLN A 495 16.52 -21.85 -29.35
C GLN A 495 15.03 -21.99 -29.67
N ALA A 496 14.17 -22.27 -28.67
CA ALA A 496 12.73 -22.37 -28.86
C ALA A 496 12.10 -21.03 -29.31
N LEU A 497 12.59 -19.90 -28.79
CA LEU A 497 12.15 -18.57 -29.19
C LEU A 497 12.48 -18.24 -30.67
N VAL A 498 13.67 -18.66 -31.13
CA VAL A 498 14.12 -18.44 -32.52
C VAL A 498 13.45 -19.43 -33.48
N SER A 499 13.02 -20.60 -33.02
CA SER A 499 12.36 -21.59 -33.87
C SER A 499 11.02 -21.08 -34.45
N ASN A 500 10.42 -20.08 -33.82
CA ASN A 500 9.09 -19.53 -34.13
C ASN A 500 7.98 -20.61 -34.14
N ARG A 501 8.21 -21.75 -33.46
CA ARG A 501 7.26 -22.86 -33.35
C ARG A 501 6.62 -22.86 -31.96
N LYS A 502 5.33 -22.61 -31.93
CA LYS A 502 4.57 -22.56 -30.67
C LYS A 502 4.72 -23.81 -29.79
N PRO A 503 4.70 -25.06 -30.31
CA PRO A 503 4.90 -26.26 -29.51
C PRO A 503 6.28 -26.32 -28.82
N ASP A 504 7.35 -25.81 -29.45
CA ASP A 504 8.70 -25.81 -28.87
C ASP A 504 8.76 -24.87 -27.65
N LEU A 505 8.05 -23.74 -27.71
CA LEU A 505 7.91 -22.79 -26.58
C LEU A 505 7.01 -23.35 -25.48
N GLU A 506 5.85 -23.92 -25.83
CA GLU A 506 4.92 -24.49 -24.84
C GLU A 506 5.55 -25.65 -24.06
N ALA A 507 6.44 -26.42 -24.67
CA ALA A 507 7.19 -27.46 -23.98
C ALA A 507 8.13 -26.92 -22.88
N ARG A 508 8.57 -25.66 -22.99
CA ARG A 508 9.52 -24.99 -22.08
C ARG A 508 8.86 -24.09 -21.03
N ILE A 509 7.55 -23.95 -21.07
CA ILE A 509 6.80 -23.01 -20.25
C ILE A 509 5.75 -23.77 -19.43
N VAL A 510 5.49 -23.29 -18.21
CA VAL A 510 4.34 -23.77 -17.44
C VAL A 510 3.06 -23.25 -18.10
N SER A 511 2.12 -24.16 -18.34
CA SER A 511 0.89 -23.89 -19.11
C SER A 511 0.11 -22.68 -18.59
N GLY A 512 -0.32 -21.81 -19.51
CA GLY A 512 -1.26 -20.71 -19.29
C GLY A 512 -0.65 -19.39 -18.82
N GLU A 513 0.54 -19.41 -18.24
CA GLU A 513 1.11 -18.24 -17.53
C GLU A 513 1.73 -17.17 -18.44
N LEU A 514 2.21 -17.53 -19.61
CA LEU A 514 3.07 -16.67 -20.42
C LEU A 514 2.58 -16.47 -21.87
N VAL A 515 1.26 -16.53 -22.08
CA VAL A 515 0.66 -16.40 -23.43
C VAL A 515 1.08 -15.09 -24.11
N ARG A 516 1.13 -13.98 -23.36
CA ARG A 516 1.56 -12.67 -23.93
C ARG A 516 3.03 -12.69 -24.33
N PHE A 517 3.89 -13.34 -23.55
CA PHE A 517 5.31 -13.49 -23.86
C PHE A 517 5.50 -14.36 -25.11
N ILE A 518 4.80 -15.49 -25.20
CA ILE A 518 4.83 -16.36 -26.38
C ILE A 518 4.40 -15.59 -27.63
N ASN A 519 3.26 -14.92 -27.56
CA ASN A 519 2.76 -14.14 -28.69
C ASN A 519 3.71 -12.97 -29.04
N GLY A 520 4.29 -12.34 -28.03
CA GLY A 520 5.27 -11.29 -28.20
C GLY A 520 6.61 -11.76 -28.78
N SER A 521 6.96 -13.04 -28.72
CA SER A 521 8.21 -13.57 -29.26
C SER A 521 8.14 -13.96 -30.73
N ILE A 522 6.97 -13.97 -31.34
CA ILE A 522 6.80 -14.27 -32.78
C ILE A 522 7.57 -13.25 -33.61
N GLY A 523 8.32 -13.74 -34.61
CA GLY A 523 9.19 -12.92 -35.47
C GLY A 523 10.59 -12.66 -34.91
N THR A 524 10.98 -13.38 -33.86
CA THR A 524 12.35 -13.34 -33.32
C THR A 524 13.31 -14.02 -34.29
N GLU A 525 14.36 -13.29 -34.70
CA GLU A 525 15.41 -13.77 -35.60
C GLU A 525 16.59 -14.36 -34.86
N THR A 526 17.01 -13.68 -33.79
CA THR A 526 18.05 -14.16 -32.86
C THR A 526 17.64 -13.88 -31.43
N TRP A 527 18.03 -14.78 -30.52
CA TRP A 527 17.84 -14.59 -29.11
C TRP A 527 18.96 -15.30 -28.36
N ASP A 528 19.73 -14.56 -27.59
CA ASP A 528 20.76 -15.08 -26.71
C ASP A 528 20.48 -14.68 -25.26
N THR A 529 20.62 -15.64 -24.35
CA THR A 529 20.37 -15.46 -22.91
C THR A 529 21.57 -15.90 -22.11
N LYS A 530 22.22 -14.94 -21.45
CA LYS A 530 23.28 -15.22 -20.49
C LYS A 530 22.72 -15.11 -19.07
N VAL A 531 22.75 -16.21 -18.33
CA VAL A 531 22.43 -16.18 -16.90
C VAL A 531 23.59 -15.54 -16.14
N VAL A 532 23.30 -14.49 -15.37
CA VAL A 532 24.32 -13.76 -14.59
C VAL A 532 24.26 -14.11 -13.10
N ARG A 533 23.10 -14.55 -12.62
CA ARG A 533 22.88 -14.94 -11.24
C ARG A 533 21.71 -15.90 -11.11
N THR A 534 21.82 -16.87 -10.22
CA THR A 534 20.70 -17.74 -9.83
C THR A 534 20.47 -17.66 -8.33
N GLU A 535 19.20 -17.72 -7.93
CA GLU A 535 18.78 -17.72 -6.54
C GLU A 535 17.63 -18.72 -6.35
N GLN A 536 17.80 -19.67 -5.43
CA GLN A 536 16.73 -20.58 -5.06
C GLN A 536 15.72 -19.82 -4.19
N LEU A 537 14.50 -19.63 -4.67
CA LEU A 537 13.43 -18.95 -3.94
C LEU A 537 12.72 -19.89 -2.97
N ASN A 538 12.46 -21.12 -3.41
CA ASN A 538 11.90 -22.21 -2.61
C ASN A 538 12.31 -23.56 -3.22
N ALA A 539 11.84 -24.68 -2.68
CA ALA A 539 12.22 -26.01 -3.12
C ALA A 539 12.08 -26.25 -4.64
N ASN A 540 11.09 -25.61 -5.25
CA ASN A 540 10.69 -25.86 -6.65
C ASN A 540 10.85 -24.66 -7.57
N LEU A 541 11.36 -23.50 -7.08
CA LEU A 541 11.40 -22.27 -7.85
C LEU A 541 12.76 -21.57 -7.74
N ILE A 542 13.33 -21.24 -8.90
CA ILE A 542 14.59 -20.51 -9.05
C ILE A 542 14.30 -19.16 -9.71
N ALA A 543 14.84 -18.07 -9.16
CA ALA A 543 14.98 -16.80 -9.88
C ALA A 543 16.32 -16.75 -10.60
N ALA A 544 16.30 -16.41 -11.87
CA ALA A 544 17.49 -16.20 -12.68
C ALA A 544 17.53 -14.78 -13.22
N ASP A 545 18.51 -13.98 -12.78
CA ASP A 545 18.83 -12.71 -13.40
C ASP A 545 19.58 -13.00 -14.70
N VAL A 546 19.08 -12.52 -15.83
CA VAL A 546 19.62 -12.80 -17.16
C VAL A 546 19.89 -11.53 -17.96
N GLN A 547 20.93 -11.57 -18.78
CA GLN A 547 21.17 -10.61 -19.84
C GLN A 547 20.66 -11.21 -21.15
N ILE A 548 19.94 -10.40 -21.91
CA ILE A 548 19.32 -10.78 -23.19
C ILE A 548 19.88 -9.92 -24.30
N GLN A 549 20.24 -10.57 -25.41
CA GLN A 549 20.48 -9.93 -26.70
C GLN A 549 19.56 -10.57 -27.73
N LEU A 550 18.82 -9.78 -28.47
CA LEU A 550 17.87 -10.29 -29.45
C LEU A 550 17.84 -9.42 -30.72
N LYS A 551 17.35 -10.03 -31.79
CA LYS A 551 16.94 -9.32 -32.98
C LYS A 551 15.53 -9.77 -33.35
N LYS A 552 14.64 -8.83 -33.56
CA LYS A 552 13.24 -9.09 -33.89
C LYS A 552 12.77 -8.13 -34.97
N LEU A 553 12.23 -8.67 -36.07
CA LEU A 553 11.74 -7.89 -37.21
C LEU A 553 12.76 -6.84 -37.69
N GLY A 554 14.04 -7.25 -37.79
CA GLY A 554 15.14 -6.39 -38.20
C GLY A 554 15.71 -5.48 -37.10
N THR A 555 15.04 -5.31 -35.95
CA THR A 555 15.47 -4.45 -34.86
C THR A 555 16.26 -5.25 -33.83
N ALA A 556 17.47 -4.79 -33.51
CA ALA A 556 18.28 -5.35 -32.42
C ALA A 556 17.85 -4.74 -31.08
N GLY A 557 17.81 -5.57 -30.05
CA GLY A 557 17.55 -5.17 -28.67
C GLY A 557 18.47 -5.86 -27.70
N SER A 558 18.75 -5.21 -26.58
CA SER A 558 19.52 -5.79 -25.48
C SER A 558 18.99 -5.33 -24.13
N GLY A 559 19.20 -6.11 -23.09
CA GLY A 559 18.75 -5.72 -21.77
C GLY A 559 18.86 -6.81 -20.71
N THR A 560 18.02 -6.73 -19.72
CA THR A 560 17.99 -7.66 -18.57
C THR A 560 16.58 -8.14 -18.32
N ALA A 561 16.47 -9.36 -17.75
CA ALA A 561 15.21 -9.90 -17.29
C ALA A 561 15.43 -10.73 -16.00
N VAL A 562 14.33 -11.01 -15.31
CA VAL A 562 14.29 -11.97 -14.22
C VAL A 562 13.33 -13.09 -14.58
N PHE A 563 13.87 -14.27 -14.82
CA PHE A 563 13.10 -15.46 -15.14
C PHE A 563 12.82 -16.26 -13.86
N LEU A 564 11.56 -16.58 -13.63
CA LEU A 564 11.16 -17.56 -12.63
C LEU A 564 11.09 -18.93 -13.29
N ILE A 565 11.93 -19.83 -12.82
CA ILE A 565 12.13 -21.16 -13.41
C ILE A 565 11.67 -22.22 -12.42
N ALA A 566 10.60 -22.93 -12.77
CA ALA A 566 10.07 -24.01 -11.95
C ALA A 566 10.79 -25.34 -12.23
N ARG A 567 11.08 -26.09 -11.17
CA ARG A 567 11.48 -27.52 -11.22
C ARG A 567 10.22 -28.35 -11.34
N THR A 568 10.05 -29.05 -12.45
CA THR A 568 8.91 -29.92 -12.69
C THR A 568 9.36 -31.37 -12.87
N PRO A 569 8.48 -32.36 -12.80
CA PRO A 569 8.84 -33.77 -13.08
C PRO A 569 9.44 -33.97 -14.48
N THR A 570 9.14 -33.08 -15.42
CA THR A 570 9.64 -33.15 -16.81
C THR A 570 10.84 -32.22 -17.06
N GLY A 571 11.46 -31.68 -16.01
CA GLY A 571 12.61 -30.80 -16.07
C GLY A 571 12.28 -29.33 -15.73
N LEU A 572 13.20 -28.43 -16.06
CA LEU A 572 13.03 -27.00 -15.82
C LEU A 572 12.04 -26.39 -16.81
N LYS A 573 11.17 -25.50 -16.32
CA LYS A 573 10.22 -24.74 -17.15
C LYS A 573 10.15 -23.29 -16.69
N LEU A 574 10.01 -22.37 -17.63
CA LEU A 574 9.71 -20.96 -17.33
C LEU A 574 8.30 -20.84 -16.77
N SER A 575 8.17 -20.37 -15.54
CA SER A 575 6.89 -20.20 -14.84
C SER A 575 6.48 -18.73 -14.71
N GLY A 576 7.41 -17.80 -14.89
CA GLY A 576 7.13 -16.38 -14.80
C GLY A 576 8.27 -15.51 -15.28
N ILE A 577 7.98 -14.24 -15.47
CA ILE A 577 8.94 -13.18 -15.75
C ILE A 577 8.58 -12.02 -14.81
N ASP A 578 9.45 -11.74 -13.83
CA ASP A 578 9.20 -10.68 -12.84
C ASP A 578 9.66 -9.31 -13.35
N LEU A 579 10.66 -9.29 -14.19
CA LEU A 579 11.23 -8.09 -14.75
C LEU A 579 11.67 -8.37 -16.18
N PHE A 580 11.36 -7.46 -17.09
CA PHE A 580 11.79 -7.52 -18.48
C PHE A 580 12.10 -6.12 -19.00
N GLU A 581 13.38 -5.77 -19.06
CA GLU A 581 13.89 -4.48 -19.56
C GLU A 581 14.82 -4.75 -20.73
N VAL A 582 14.23 -4.91 -21.92
CA VAL A 582 14.95 -5.10 -23.18
C VAL A 582 14.52 -4.02 -24.16
N ARG A 583 15.47 -3.25 -24.64
CA ARG A 583 15.27 -2.11 -25.57
C ARG A 583 16.05 -2.30 -26.85
#